data_73a085e4a28da0aa48dbb77645b0af5c
#
_entry.id   73a085e4a28da0aa48dbb77645b0af5c
#
_cell.length_a   1.000
_cell.length_b   1.000
_cell.length_c   1.000
_cell.angle_alpha   90.00
_cell.angle_beta   90.00
_cell.angle_gamma   90.00
#
_symmetry.space_group_name_H-M   'P 1'
#
loop_
_entity.id
_entity.type
_entity.pdbx_description
1 polymer ?
#
loop_
_entity_poly.entity_id
_entity_poly.type
_entity_poly.pdbx_seq_one_letter_code
_entity_poly.pdbx_strand_id
1 'polypeptide(L)'
;MKLADCPVFPAEAANALSTDRGLGWRLARQAGPVLRHPATNGMFANFVFAVGREEVLANLDDARLDRARALPESDLQVHQQLFAPKSAHDLAAQFRPTAAALIDRFAAAGGGDAVADVTTPMADALFDSVSRLQLLPVEHLNGRSGHVLSEACRNLFKHAGWHLLELACNPELCDVLRRQPELIREFIEEILRLEPMVPSCQRFTTQPTTIGEVELPADVVLNLCIGAVQRDGSDPMSTDDLVIGVRAHRHWTLGAGSMRCQGGHIVRQVLRVLVEEWVDRAGHIELAPGFRPAVAFPTTQSVLWLPELPLVTRA
;
A
#
# COMPACT_ATOMS: atom_id res chain seq x y z
N MET A 1 -11.24 -0.84 -30.20
CA MET A 1 -11.20 -2.33 -29.98
C MET A 1 -12.30 -2.69 -29.00
N LYS A 2 -13.03 -3.79 -29.19
CA LYS A 2 -14.04 -4.25 -28.22
C LYS A 2 -13.37 -4.99 -27.06
N LEU A 3 -14.00 -5.01 -25.90
CA LEU A 3 -13.49 -5.72 -24.73
C LEU A 3 -13.18 -7.20 -24.99
N ALA A 4 -13.99 -7.89 -25.82
CA ALA A 4 -13.77 -9.30 -26.17
C ALA A 4 -12.44 -9.53 -26.91
N ASP A 5 -11.97 -8.53 -27.66
CA ASP A 5 -10.74 -8.58 -28.45
C ASP A 5 -9.51 -8.08 -27.66
N CYS A 6 -9.74 -7.58 -26.44
CA CYS A 6 -8.69 -7.08 -25.56
C CYS A 6 -7.76 -8.21 -25.12
N PRO A 7 -6.43 -8.00 -25.06
CA PRO A 7 -5.49 -9.01 -24.55
C PRO A 7 -5.85 -9.49 -23.15
N VAL A 8 -5.55 -10.75 -22.87
CA VAL A 8 -5.78 -11.36 -21.55
C VAL A 8 -4.63 -10.99 -20.63
N PHE A 9 -4.92 -10.74 -19.36
CA PHE A 9 -3.86 -10.56 -18.34
C PHE A 9 -3.02 -11.85 -18.26
N PRO A 10 -1.68 -11.79 -18.50
CA PRO A 10 -0.85 -12.98 -18.62
C PRO A 10 -0.75 -13.75 -17.29
N ALA A 11 -0.85 -15.08 -17.36
CA ALA A 11 -0.72 -15.92 -16.17
C ALA A 11 0.68 -15.80 -15.53
N GLU A 12 1.72 -15.71 -16.37
CA GLU A 12 3.10 -15.50 -15.89
C GLU A 12 3.26 -14.14 -15.19
N ALA A 13 2.59 -13.09 -15.65
CA ALA A 13 2.58 -11.81 -14.95
C ALA A 13 1.92 -11.94 -13.57
N ALA A 14 0.76 -12.60 -13.50
CA ALA A 14 0.07 -12.84 -12.23
C ALA A 14 0.92 -13.65 -11.25
N ASN A 15 1.60 -14.69 -11.72
CA ASN A 15 2.49 -15.52 -10.90
C ASN A 15 3.71 -14.72 -10.42
N ALA A 16 4.34 -13.94 -11.30
CA ALA A 16 5.50 -13.12 -10.95
C ALA A 16 5.17 -12.06 -9.90
N LEU A 17 3.98 -11.49 -9.91
CA LEU A 17 3.57 -10.48 -8.92
C LEU A 17 3.68 -10.98 -7.46
N SER A 18 3.65 -12.30 -7.22
CA SER A 18 3.79 -12.85 -5.87
C SER A 18 5.22 -12.82 -5.33
N THR A 19 6.24 -12.85 -6.21
CA THR A 19 7.66 -12.96 -5.83
C THR A 19 8.53 -11.85 -6.39
N ASP A 20 8.23 -11.36 -7.59
CA ASP A 20 8.93 -10.28 -8.29
C ASP A 20 7.90 -9.35 -8.95
N ARG A 21 7.50 -8.31 -8.23
CA ARG A 21 6.48 -7.35 -8.70
C ARG A 21 6.96 -6.53 -9.90
N GLY A 22 8.25 -6.21 -9.96
CA GLY A 22 8.85 -5.53 -11.10
C GLY A 22 8.67 -6.34 -12.39
N LEU A 23 9.05 -7.62 -12.36
CA LEU A 23 8.84 -8.54 -13.48
C LEU A 23 7.34 -8.70 -13.80
N GLY A 24 6.50 -8.90 -12.80
CA GLY A 24 5.06 -9.10 -13.00
C GLY A 24 4.40 -7.92 -13.70
N TRP A 25 4.65 -6.69 -13.24
CA TRP A 25 4.10 -5.50 -13.89
C TRP A 25 4.71 -5.24 -15.28
N ARG A 26 5.98 -5.55 -15.49
CA ARG A 26 6.62 -5.45 -16.80
C ARG A 26 5.97 -6.40 -17.81
N LEU A 27 5.77 -7.67 -17.44
CA LEU A 27 5.07 -8.65 -18.29
C LEU A 27 3.63 -8.21 -18.59
N ALA A 28 2.91 -7.68 -17.62
CA ALA A 28 1.56 -7.16 -17.84
C ALA A 28 1.56 -6.01 -18.85
N ARG A 29 2.45 -5.00 -18.70
CA ARG A 29 2.55 -3.87 -19.65
C ARG A 29 2.96 -4.31 -21.07
N GLN A 30 3.80 -5.34 -21.20
CA GLN A 30 4.19 -5.89 -22.52
C GLN A 30 3.01 -6.53 -23.26
N ALA A 31 2.03 -7.06 -22.54
CA ALA A 31 0.82 -7.65 -23.15
C ALA A 31 -0.15 -6.58 -23.71
N GLY A 32 -0.07 -5.35 -23.22
CA GLY A 32 -0.89 -4.22 -23.69
C GLY A 32 -1.23 -3.24 -22.58
N PRO A 33 -1.70 -2.03 -22.90
CA PRO A 33 -2.04 -1.00 -21.91
C PRO A 33 -3.33 -1.29 -21.14
N VAL A 34 -4.26 -2.05 -21.75
CA VAL A 34 -5.53 -2.49 -21.17
C VAL A 34 -5.67 -3.99 -21.39
N LEU A 35 -5.97 -4.73 -20.33
CA LEU A 35 -6.04 -6.18 -20.31
C LEU A 35 -7.36 -6.63 -19.71
N ARG A 36 -7.94 -7.72 -20.22
CA ARG A 36 -9.13 -8.34 -19.59
C ARG A 36 -8.72 -9.49 -18.66
N HIS A 37 -9.58 -9.78 -17.70
CA HIS A 37 -9.42 -10.97 -16.86
C HIS A 37 -9.55 -12.25 -17.71
N PRO A 38 -8.79 -13.32 -17.41
CA PRO A 38 -8.87 -14.59 -18.16
C PRO A 38 -10.24 -15.29 -18.04
N ALA A 39 -11.01 -15.08 -16.97
CA ALA A 39 -12.34 -15.65 -16.83
C ALA A 39 -13.32 -15.04 -17.85
N THR A 40 -14.09 -15.90 -18.50
CA THR A 40 -15.11 -15.51 -19.48
C THR A 40 -16.53 -15.57 -18.92
N ASN A 41 -16.70 -16.04 -17.70
CA ASN A 41 -17.97 -16.12 -16.98
C ASN A 41 -17.75 -15.90 -15.47
N GLY A 42 -18.85 -15.74 -14.73
CA GLY A 42 -18.82 -15.51 -13.29
C GLY A 42 -18.41 -14.09 -12.91
N MET A 43 -18.09 -13.89 -11.62
CA MET A 43 -17.84 -12.58 -11.02
C MET A 43 -16.68 -11.81 -11.68
N PHE A 44 -15.67 -12.51 -12.19
CA PHE A 44 -14.46 -11.88 -12.75
C PHE A 44 -14.52 -11.64 -14.27
N ALA A 45 -15.59 -12.09 -14.96
CA ALA A 45 -15.73 -11.94 -16.41
C ALA A 45 -15.71 -10.47 -16.87
N ASN A 46 -16.15 -9.56 -16.00
CA ASN A 46 -16.23 -8.12 -16.26
C ASN A 46 -15.03 -7.34 -15.67
N PHE A 47 -13.93 -8.03 -15.26
CA PHE A 47 -12.77 -7.34 -14.73
C PHE A 47 -11.80 -6.97 -15.85
N VAL A 48 -11.41 -5.69 -15.83
CA VAL A 48 -10.45 -5.09 -16.77
C VAL A 48 -9.33 -4.46 -15.97
N PHE A 49 -8.11 -4.52 -16.48
CA PHE A 49 -6.91 -3.98 -15.87
C PHE A 49 -6.28 -2.96 -16.81
N ALA A 50 -6.27 -1.70 -16.43
CA ALA A 50 -5.44 -0.70 -17.08
C ALA A 50 -4.04 -0.75 -16.42
N VAL A 51 -3.03 -1.03 -17.21
CA VAL A 51 -1.62 -1.13 -16.79
C VAL A 51 -0.73 -0.13 -17.51
N GLY A 52 -1.20 0.49 -18.58
CA GLY A 52 -0.55 1.58 -19.29
C GLY A 52 -0.62 2.88 -18.47
N ARG A 53 0.44 3.69 -18.54
CA ARG A 53 0.55 4.94 -17.78
C ARG A 53 -0.56 5.93 -18.11
N GLU A 54 -0.81 6.15 -19.37
CA GLU A 54 -1.82 7.12 -19.83
C GLU A 54 -3.23 6.67 -19.41
N GLU A 55 -3.56 5.37 -19.59
CA GLU A 55 -4.85 4.79 -19.24
C GLU A 55 -5.10 4.84 -17.73
N VAL A 56 -4.08 4.62 -16.91
CA VAL A 56 -4.21 4.71 -15.46
C VAL A 56 -4.36 6.16 -15.02
N LEU A 57 -3.45 7.05 -15.43
CA LEU A 57 -3.41 8.42 -14.89
C LEU A 57 -4.59 9.27 -15.36
N ALA A 58 -5.05 9.10 -16.62
CA ALA A 58 -6.22 9.81 -17.14
C ALA A 58 -7.53 9.44 -16.41
N ASN A 59 -7.58 8.25 -15.80
CA ASN A 59 -8.79 7.72 -15.20
C ASN A 59 -8.77 7.69 -13.65
N LEU A 60 -7.68 8.09 -13.00
CA LEU A 60 -7.59 8.10 -11.52
C LEU A 60 -8.65 9.02 -10.88
N ASP A 61 -8.98 10.13 -11.50
CA ASP A 61 -9.96 11.10 -11.00
C ASP A 61 -11.07 11.39 -12.01
N ASP A 62 -11.37 10.43 -12.90
CA ASP A 62 -12.41 10.59 -13.91
C ASP A 62 -13.80 10.50 -13.26
N ALA A 63 -14.57 11.58 -13.38
CA ALA A 63 -15.92 11.68 -12.82
C ALA A 63 -16.96 10.77 -13.53
N ARG A 64 -16.65 10.25 -14.73
CA ARG A 64 -17.51 9.30 -15.46
C ARG A 64 -17.49 7.90 -14.87
N LEU A 65 -16.49 7.61 -14.02
CA LEU A 65 -16.31 6.31 -13.38
C LEU A 65 -16.81 6.40 -11.93
N ASP A 66 -17.70 5.48 -11.56
CA ASP A 66 -18.14 5.37 -10.17
C ASP A 66 -17.02 4.75 -9.29
N ARG A 67 -17.15 4.94 -8.01
CA ARG A 67 -16.14 4.61 -7.01
C ARG A 67 -16.74 3.72 -5.94
N ALA A 68 -16.01 2.69 -5.57
CA ALA A 68 -16.32 1.99 -4.33
C ALA A 68 -15.97 2.93 -3.15
N ARG A 69 -16.97 3.63 -2.61
CA ARG A 69 -16.79 4.50 -1.44
C ARG A 69 -16.79 3.65 -0.18
N ALA A 70 -15.70 3.73 0.59
CA ALA A 70 -15.62 3.07 1.88
C ALA A 70 -16.59 3.70 2.91
N LEU A 71 -16.75 5.03 2.87
CA LEU A 71 -17.60 5.79 3.79
C LEU A 71 -18.55 6.73 3.04
N PRO A 72 -19.78 6.95 3.55
CA PRO A 72 -20.69 7.98 3.11
C PRO A 72 -20.06 9.38 3.27
N GLU A 73 -20.46 10.34 2.43
CA GLU A 73 -19.95 11.70 2.47
C GLU A 73 -20.24 12.42 3.81
N SER A 74 -21.39 12.11 4.43
CA SER A 74 -21.74 12.56 5.78
C SER A 74 -20.72 12.15 6.82
N ASP A 75 -20.19 10.94 6.74
CA ASP A 75 -19.20 10.42 7.67
C ASP A 75 -17.83 11.08 7.45
N LEU A 76 -17.51 11.47 6.21
CA LEU A 76 -16.24 12.13 5.90
C LEU A 76 -16.09 13.49 6.62
N GLN A 77 -17.18 14.23 6.82
CA GLN A 77 -17.17 15.47 7.57
C GLN A 77 -16.85 15.26 9.04
N VAL A 78 -17.41 14.20 9.64
CA VAL A 78 -17.13 13.83 11.04
C VAL A 78 -15.67 13.43 11.22
N HIS A 79 -15.03 12.89 10.19
CA HIS A 79 -13.64 12.45 10.22
C HIS A 79 -12.61 13.56 9.93
N GLN A 80 -13.02 14.79 9.57
CA GLN A 80 -12.09 15.87 9.25
C GLN A 80 -11.05 16.14 10.35
N GLN A 81 -11.48 16.08 11.61
CA GLN A 81 -10.58 16.26 12.75
C GLN A 81 -9.53 15.14 12.82
N LEU A 82 -9.94 13.89 12.62
CA LEU A 82 -9.03 12.72 12.63
C LEU A 82 -7.94 12.88 11.57
N PHE A 83 -8.31 13.34 10.38
CA PHE A 83 -7.39 13.42 9.24
C PHE A 83 -6.57 14.71 9.18
N ALA A 84 -6.73 15.63 10.14
CA ALA A 84 -5.95 16.85 10.20
C ALA A 84 -4.45 16.54 10.46
N PRO A 85 -3.53 17.33 9.88
CA PRO A 85 -2.09 17.14 10.10
C PRO A 85 -1.69 17.15 11.59
N LYS A 86 -2.34 18.01 12.41
CA LYS A 86 -2.11 18.06 13.85
C LYS A 86 -2.49 16.74 14.52
N SER A 87 -3.68 16.20 14.21
CA SER A 87 -4.14 14.92 14.76
C SER A 87 -3.23 13.76 14.37
N ALA A 88 -2.70 13.75 13.15
CA ALA A 88 -1.71 12.76 12.71
C ALA A 88 -0.43 12.83 13.54
N HIS A 89 0.02 14.04 13.90
CA HIS A 89 1.20 14.22 14.77
C HIS A 89 0.92 13.75 16.20
N ASP A 90 -0.20 14.17 16.79
CA ASP A 90 -0.59 13.79 18.14
C ASP A 90 -0.79 12.27 18.25
N LEU A 91 -1.38 11.65 17.22
CA LEU A 91 -1.57 10.20 17.12
C LEU A 91 -0.23 9.45 17.04
N ALA A 92 0.71 9.93 16.24
CA ALA A 92 2.04 9.37 16.13
C ALA A 92 2.80 9.46 17.48
N ALA A 93 2.71 10.60 18.17
CA ALA A 93 3.31 10.78 19.49
C ALA A 93 2.72 9.83 20.53
N GLN A 94 1.40 9.65 20.54
CA GLN A 94 0.69 8.71 21.43
C GLN A 94 1.05 7.24 21.11
N PHE A 95 1.25 6.91 19.85
CA PHE A 95 1.57 5.56 19.38
C PHE A 95 3.03 5.16 19.63
N ARG A 96 3.98 6.10 19.60
CA ARG A 96 5.44 5.87 19.68
C ARG A 96 5.88 4.97 20.83
N PRO A 97 5.44 5.16 22.11
CA PRO A 97 5.87 4.29 23.21
C PRO A 97 5.47 2.82 23.01
N THR A 98 4.31 2.57 22.40
CA THR A 98 3.86 1.20 22.12
C THR A 98 4.69 0.58 20.99
N ALA A 99 5.00 1.35 19.94
CA ALA A 99 5.88 0.90 18.87
C ALA A 99 7.27 0.53 19.42
N ALA A 100 7.88 1.40 20.24
CA ALA A 100 9.16 1.16 20.90
C ALA A 100 9.15 -0.14 21.72
N ALA A 101 8.14 -0.33 22.57
CA ALA A 101 8.04 -1.52 23.43
C ALA A 101 7.86 -2.82 22.63
N LEU A 102 7.15 -2.79 21.50
CA LEU A 102 6.99 -3.95 20.62
C LEU A 102 8.32 -4.32 19.95
N ILE A 103 9.06 -3.34 19.47
CA ILE A 103 10.37 -3.53 18.82
C ILE A 103 11.42 -3.99 19.85
N ASP A 104 11.45 -3.40 21.04
CA ASP A 104 12.36 -3.83 22.11
C ASP A 104 12.14 -5.30 22.49
N ARG A 105 10.89 -5.74 22.61
CA ARG A 105 10.57 -7.17 22.87
C ARG A 105 11.04 -8.08 21.74
N PHE A 106 10.79 -7.67 20.49
CA PHE A 106 11.20 -8.41 19.31
C PHE A 106 12.73 -8.58 19.25
N ALA A 107 13.47 -7.47 19.49
CA ALA A 107 14.93 -7.50 19.52
C ALA A 107 15.48 -8.35 20.68
N ALA A 108 14.90 -8.21 21.89
CA ALA A 108 15.30 -8.99 23.06
C ALA A 108 15.04 -10.50 22.91
N ALA A 109 14.05 -10.89 22.10
CA ALA A 109 13.78 -12.29 21.76
C ALA A 109 14.78 -12.87 20.74
N GLY A 110 15.68 -12.05 20.17
CA GLY A 110 16.57 -12.47 19.09
C GLY A 110 15.92 -12.54 17.71
N GLY A 111 14.77 -11.90 17.55
CA GLY A 111 13.95 -11.92 16.34
C GLY A 111 12.63 -12.67 16.53
N GLY A 112 11.99 -13.06 15.43
CA GLY A 112 10.67 -13.69 15.40
C GLY A 112 9.99 -13.43 14.06
N ASP A 113 8.68 -13.56 14.01
CA ASP A 113 7.88 -13.13 12.85
C ASP A 113 7.47 -11.65 13.03
N ALA A 114 8.14 -10.74 12.30
CA ALA A 114 7.88 -9.30 12.41
C ALA A 114 6.44 -8.91 12.03
N VAL A 115 5.74 -9.71 11.23
CA VAL A 115 4.31 -9.49 10.94
C VAL A 115 3.47 -9.81 12.16
N ALA A 116 3.64 -10.98 12.75
CA ALA A 116 2.86 -11.43 13.90
C ALA A 116 3.22 -10.67 15.19
N ASP A 117 4.52 -10.41 15.41
CA ASP A 117 5.04 -9.93 16.70
C ASP A 117 5.14 -8.40 16.77
N VAL A 118 5.21 -7.71 15.62
CA VAL A 118 5.41 -6.27 15.54
C VAL A 118 4.27 -5.57 14.81
N THR A 119 4.08 -5.83 13.50
CA THR A 119 3.17 -4.99 12.71
C THR A 119 1.69 -5.27 13.03
N THR A 120 1.29 -6.51 13.28
CA THR A 120 -0.09 -6.85 13.65
C THR A 120 -0.51 -6.22 14.99
N PRO A 121 0.25 -6.36 16.10
CA PRO A 121 -0.08 -5.67 17.34
C PRO A 121 -0.08 -4.14 17.24
N MET A 122 0.75 -3.57 16.36
CA MET A 122 0.77 -2.13 16.10
C MET A 122 -0.54 -1.62 15.48
N ALA A 123 -1.22 -2.44 14.66
CA ALA A 123 -2.50 -2.04 14.07
C ALA A 123 -3.57 -1.80 15.12
N ASP A 124 -3.69 -2.72 16.07
CA ASP A 124 -4.66 -2.60 17.16
C ASP A 124 -4.30 -1.43 18.09
N ALA A 125 -3.01 -1.26 18.41
CA ALA A 125 -2.53 -0.14 19.23
C ALA A 125 -2.77 1.24 18.58
N LEU A 126 -2.67 1.34 17.27
CA LEU A 126 -2.99 2.58 16.56
C LEU A 126 -4.49 2.89 16.63
N PHE A 127 -5.34 1.89 16.41
CA PHE A 127 -6.79 2.04 16.54
C PHE A 127 -7.20 2.47 17.97
N ASP A 128 -6.63 1.84 18.99
CA ASP A 128 -6.84 2.23 20.38
C ASP A 128 -6.41 3.68 20.67
N SER A 129 -5.33 4.14 20.02
CA SER A 129 -4.85 5.51 20.19
C SER A 129 -5.83 6.55 19.64
N VAL A 130 -6.58 6.23 18.58
CA VAL A 130 -7.67 7.09 18.07
C VAL A 130 -8.76 7.26 19.14
N SER A 131 -9.12 6.18 19.83
CA SER A 131 -10.09 6.20 20.92
C SER A 131 -9.60 7.03 22.11
N ARG A 132 -8.36 6.83 22.55
CA ARG A 132 -7.76 7.56 23.68
C ARG A 132 -7.66 9.05 23.44
N LEU A 133 -7.36 9.47 22.20
CA LEU A 133 -7.29 10.87 21.81
C LEU A 133 -8.66 11.49 21.50
N GLN A 134 -9.74 10.69 21.60
CA GLN A 134 -11.12 11.12 21.29
C GLN A 134 -11.24 11.80 19.91
N LEU A 135 -10.48 11.30 18.93
CA LEU A 135 -10.48 11.84 17.57
C LEU A 135 -11.74 11.49 16.77
N LEU A 136 -12.52 10.52 17.25
CA LEU A 136 -13.84 10.17 16.73
C LEU A 136 -14.83 10.00 17.89
N PRO A 137 -16.11 10.38 17.72
CA PRO A 137 -17.17 10.06 18.68
C PRO A 137 -17.31 8.55 18.86
N VAL A 138 -17.66 8.11 20.09
CA VAL A 138 -17.74 6.68 20.45
C VAL A 138 -18.76 5.93 19.60
N GLU A 139 -19.88 6.56 19.24
CA GLU A 139 -20.91 5.99 18.35
C GLU A 139 -20.35 5.70 16.95
N HIS A 140 -19.41 6.50 16.44
CA HIS A 140 -18.73 6.25 15.16
C HIS A 140 -17.68 5.14 15.28
N LEU A 141 -16.97 5.05 16.41
CA LEU A 141 -16.00 3.97 16.65
C LEU A 141 -16.66 2.59 16.73
N ASN A 142 -17.87 2.51 17.31
CA ASN A 142 -18.63 1.27 17.42
C ASN A 142 -19.46 0.93 16.17
N GLY A 143 -19.51 1.83 15.18
CA GLY A 143 -20.27 1.68 13.95
C GLY A 143 -19.42 1.32 12.74
N ARG A 144 -20.00 1.58 11.55
CA ARG A 144 -19.36 1.35 10.24
C ARG A 144 -18.02 2.09 10.12
N SER A 145 -17.95 3.32 10.61
CA SER A 145 -16.75 4.17 10.56
C SER A 145 -15.59 3.54 11.33
N GLY A 146 -15.85 3.01 12.53
CA GLY A 146 -14.85 2.32 13.33
C GLY A 146 -14.36 1.03 12.67
N HIS A 147 -15.27 0.26 12.05
CA HIS A 147 -14.87 -0.92 11.27
C HIS A 147 -13.95 -0.54 10.11
N VAL A 148 -14.30 0.47 9.31
CA VAL A 148 -13.47 0.95 8.21
C VAL A 148 -12.12 1.47 8.70
N LEU A 149 -12.09 2.21 9.81
CA LEU A 149 -10.86 2.70 10.41
C LEU A 149 -9.97 1.56 10.92
N SER A 150 -10.55 0.55 11.58
CA SER A 150 -9.83 -0.64 12.03
C SER A 150 -9.17 -1.36 10.85
N GLU A 151 -9.90 -1.57 9.76
CA GLU A 151 -9.34 -2.17 8.55
C GLU A 151 -8.27 -1.27 7.90
N ALA A 152 -8.43 0.06 7.93
CA ALA A 152 -7.40 0.98 7.45
C ALA A 152 -6.12 0.89 8.28
N CYS A 153 -6.21 0.78 9.61
CA CYS A 153 -5.05 0.53 10.49
C CYS A 153 -4.38 -0.81 10.15
N ARG A 154 -5.16 -1.88 9.99
CA ARG A 154 -4.61 -3.19 9.58
C ARG A 154 -3.92 -3.13 8.24
N ASN A 155 -4.52 -2.46 7.24
CA ASN A 155 -3.91 -2.31 5.92
C ASN A 155 -2.61 -1.51 5.98
N LEU A 156 -2.54 -0.45 6.79
CA LEU A 156 -1.32 0.30 7.01
C LEU A 156 -0.19 -0.60 7.52
N PHE A 157 -0.46 -1.44 8.52
CA PHE A 157 0.57 -2.30 9.11
C PHE A 157 0.86 -3.56 8.29
N LYS A 158 -0.08 -4.06 7.49
CA LYS A 158 0.23 -5.01 6.41
C LYS A 158 1.26 -4.44 5.44
N HIS A 159 1.10 -3.16 5.07
CA HIS A 159 2.07 -2.46 4.23
C HIS A 159 3.39 -2.17 4.96
N ALA A 160 3.36 -1.90 6.25
CA ALA A 160 4.55 -1.61 7.06
C ALA A 160 5.58 -2.75 7.02
N GLY A 161 5.14 -3.99 6.83
CA GLY A 161 6.01 -5.15 6.63
C GLY A 161 7.02 -4.98 5.48
N TRP A 162 6.67 -4.23 4.43
CA TRP A 162 7.58 -3.96 3.32
C TRP A 162 8.76 -3.08 3.72
N HIS A 163 8.55 -2.13 4.61
CA HIS A 163 9.63 -1.30 5.16
C HIS A 163 10.60 -2.16 5.98
N LEU A 164 10.06 -3.07 6.80
CA LEU A 164 10.90 -3.96 7.62
C LEU A 164 11.63 -4.99 6.76
N LEU A 165 11.00 -5.51 5.70
CA LEU A 165 11.63 -6.40 4.73
C LEU A 165 12.82 -5.71 4.06
N GLU A 166 12.64 -4.48 3.57
CA GLU A 166 13.70 -3.73 2.89
C GLU A 166 14.88 -3.47 3.83
N LEU A 167 14.60 -3.08 5.08
CA LEU A 167 15.62 -2.85 6.10
C LEU A 167 16.36 -4.15 6.48
N ALA A 168 15.66 -5.28 6.51
CA ALA A 168 16.28 -6.58 6.80
C ALA A 168 17.13 -7.11 5.63
N CYS A 169 16.75 -6.78 4.39
CA CYS A 169 17.55 -7.11 3.20
C CYS A 169 18.76 -6.20 3.01
N ASN A 170 18.74 -4.99 3.57
CA ASN A 170 19.76 -3.95 3.39
C ASN A 170 20.23 -3.38 4.73
N PRO A 171 21.07 -4.12 5.52
CA PRO A 171 21.56 -3.65 6.82
C PRO A 171 22.32 -2.32 6.73
N GLU A 172 23.06 -2.09 5.65
CA GLU A 172 23.78 -0.83 5.41
C GLU A 172 22.83 0.37 5.31
N LEU A 173 21.63 0.15 4.77
CA LEU A 173 20.58 1.18 4.71
C LEU A 173 20.10 1.55 6.12
N CYS A 174 19.94 0.59 7.04
CA CYS A 174 19.63 0.88 8.44
C CYS A 174 20.66 1.84 9.05
N ASP A 175 21.95 1.60 8.79
CA ASP A 175 23.03 2.45 9.29
C ASP A 175 23.02 3.84 8.65
N VAL A 176 22.68 3.93 7.38
CA VAL A 176 22.52 5.23 6.70
C VAL A 176 21.36 6.00 7.33
N LEU A 177 20.18 5.39 7.47
CA LEU A 177 19.00 6.04 8.05
C LEU A 177 19.18 6.43 9.51
N ARG A 178 19.97 5.66 10.28
CA ARG A 178 20.34 6.01 11.66
C ARG A 178 21.23 7.24 11.73
N ARG A 179 22.21 7.36 10.82
CA ARG A 179 23.12 8.51 10.76
C ARG A 179 22.49 9.74 10.11
N GLN A 180 21.51 9.57 9.24
CA GLN A 180 20.85 10.60 8.46
C GLN A 180 19.31 10.45 8.55
N PRO A 181 18.70 10.77 9.71
CA PRO A 181 17.26 10.57 9.95
C PRO A 181 16.35 11.36 8.99
N GLU A 182 16.86 12.41 8.37
CA GLU A 182 16.16 13.19 7.35
C GLU A 182 15.81 12.36 6.10
N LEU A 183 16.58 11.30 5.81
CA LEU A 183 16.32 10.38 4.70
C LEU A 183 15.18 9.38 4.98
N ILE A 184 14.75 9.21 6.24
CA ILE A 184 13.65 8.31 6.59
C ILE A 184 12.38 8.67 5.83
N ARG A 185 12.12 9.97 5.64
CA ARG A 185 10.97 10.41 4.85
C ARG A 185 11.05 9.92 3.41
N GLU A 186 12.20 10.04 2.77
CA GLU A 186 12.39 9.60 1.39
C GLU A 186 12.28 8.09 1.27
N PHE A 187 12.85 7.35 2.20
CA PHE A 187 12.72 5.90 2.28
C PHE A 187 11.25 5.47 2.34
N ILE A 188 10.43 6.12 3.19
CA ILE A 188 9.01 5.81 3.30
C ILE A 188 8.27 6.08 1.98
N GLU A 189 8.50 7.22 1.33
CA GLU A 189 7.85 7.54 0.05
C GLU A 189 8.30 6.55 -1.06
N GLU A 190 9.55 6.08 -1.03
CA GLU A 190 10.04 5.10 -1.99
C GLU A 190 9.41 3.71 -1.79
N ILE A 191 9.29 3.23 -0.55
CA ILE A 191 8.58 1.97 -0.30
C ILE A 191 7.09 2.11 -0.66
N LEU A 192 6.47 3.25 -0.37
CA LEU A 192 5.09 3.52 -0.82
C LEU A 192 4.97 3.50 -2.35
N ARG A 193 5.97 3.97 -3.08
CA ARG A 193 6.02 3.92 -4.54
C ARG A 193 6.20 2.49 -5.05
N LEU A 194 7.22 1.80 -4.55
CA LEU A 194 7.60 0.47 -5.03
C LEU A 194 6.55 -0.58 -4.67
N GLU A 195 6.03 -0.53 -3.46
CA GLU A 195 5.09 -1.50 -2.91
C GLU A 195 3.79 -0.80 -2.48
N PRO A 196 2.97 -0.33 -3.44
CA PRO A 196 1.74 0.36 -3.10
C PRO A 196 0.81 -0.55 -2.30
N MET A 197 0.31 -0.04 -1.17
CA MET A 197 -0.61 -0.75 -0.29
C MET A 197 -1.82 -1.31 -1.05
N VAL A 198 -2.35 -0.52 -1.96
CA VAL A 198 -3.40 -0.89 -2.90
C VAL A 198 -2.81 -0.77 -4.30
N PRO A 199 -2.34 -1.86 -4.91
CA PRO A 199 -1.65 -1.81 -6.20
C PRO A 199 -2.57 -1.47 -7.37
N SER A 200 -3.88 -1.59 -7.20
CA SER A 200 -4.88 -1.19 -8.20
C SER A 200 -6.09 -0.51 -7.57
N CYS A 201 -6.48 0.63 -8.12
CA CYS A 201 -7.68 1.36 -7.70
C CYS A 201 -8.87 0.91 -8.54
N GLN A 202 -9.91 0.36 -7.90
CA GLN A 202 -11.11 -0.06 -8.60
C GLN A 202 -12.00 1.12 -8.97
N ARG A 203 -12.57 1.04 -10.17
CA ARG A 203 -13.60 1.93 -10.71
C ARG A 203 -14.70 1.10 -11.36
N PHE A 204 -15.86 1.67 -11.49
CA PHE A 204 -17.02 1.02 -12.13
C PHE A 204 -17.50 1.88 -13.27
N THR A 205 -17.67 1.29 -14.45
CA THR A 205 -18.29 1.99 -15.58
C THR A 205 -19.79 2.05 -15.37
N THR A 206 -20.37 3.24 -15.26
CA THR A 206 -21.84 3.45 -15.13
C THR A 206 -22.53 3.55 -16.49
N GLN A 207 -21.75 3.75 -17.53
CA GLN A 207 -22.21 3.83 -18.93
C GLN A 207 -21.09 3.35 -19.84
N PRO A 208 -21.38 3.02 -21.12
CA PRO A 208 -20.33 2.70 -22.08
C PRO A 208 -19.29 3.80 -22.12
N THR A 209 -18.01 3.43 -22.02
CA THR A 209 -16.88 4.36 -22.01
C THR A 209 -15.68 3.78 -22.74
N THR A 210 -14.66 4.59 -23.03
CA THR A 210 -13.44 4.15 -23.71
C THR A 210 -12.26 4.41 -22.81
N ILE A 211 -11.40 3.40 -22.62
CA ILE A 211 -10.15 3.47 -21.88
C ILE A 211 -9.00 3.15 -22.86
N GLY A 212 -8.16 4.13 -23.13
CA GLY A 212 -7.25 4.02 -24.27
C GLY A 212 -8.03 3.77 -25.58
N GLU A 213 -7.72 2.68 -26.27
CA GLU A 213 -8.45 2.28 -27.49
C GLU A 213 -9.56 1.23 -27.24
N VAL A 214 -9.82 0.85 -25.98
CA VAL A 214 -10.76 -0.22 -25.64
C VAL A 214 -12.13 0.34 -25.25
N GLU A 215 -13.16 -0.09 -25.96
CA GLU A 215 -14.56 0.21 -25.65
C GLU A 215 -15.05 -0.73 -24.54
N LEU A 216 -15.44 -0.17 -23.42
CA LEU A 216 -15.97 -0.87 -22.26
C LEU A 216 -17.49 -0.65 -22.18
N PRO A 217 -18.31 -1.70 -22.01
CA PRO A 217 -19.73 -1.53 -21.69
C PRO A 217 -19.92 -0.94 -20.27
N ALA A 218 -21.15 -0.65 -19.89
CA ALA A 218 -21.51 -0.41 -18.49
C ALA A 218 -21.27 -1.67 -17.65
N ASP A 219 -21.19 -1.50 -16.32
CA ASP A 219 -21.03 -2.56 -15.32
C ASP A 219 -19.70 -3.35 -15.41
N VAL A 220 -18.65 -2.71 -15.94
CA VAL A 220 -17.27 -3.25 -15.91
C VAL A 220 -16.56 -2.78 -14.65
N VAL A 221 -15.82 -3.69 -14.02
CA VAL A 221 -14.88 -3.38 -12.95
C VAL A 221 -13.51 -3.07 -13.56
N LEU A 222 -13.17 -1.80 -13.61
CA LEU A 222 -11.89 -1.32 -14.12
C LEU A 222 -10.88 -1.19 -12.96
N ASN A 223 -9.80 -1.95 -13.03
CA ASN A 223 -8.68 -1.89 -12.09
C ASN A 223 -7.59 -0.98 -12.67
N LEU A 224 -7.42 0.20 -12.10
CA LEU A 224 -6.35 1.13 -12.46
C LEU A 224 -5.08 0.72 -11.70
N CYS A 225 -4.17 0.03 -12.37
CA CYS A 225 -2.99 -0.61 -11.77
C CYS A 225 -1.87 0.41 -11.51
N ILE A 226 -1.96 1.14 -10.40
CA ILE A 226 -0.93 2.12 -10.01
C ILE A 226 0.43 1.47 -9.78
N GLY A 227 0.48 0.23 -9.29
CA GLY A 227 1.73 -0.53 -9.14
C GLY A 227 2.48 -0.74 -10.46
N ALA A 228 1.74 -0.89 -11.58
CA ALA A 228 2.35 -0.98 -12.89
C ALA A 228 2.98 0.34 -13.34
N VAL A 229 2.31 1.46 -13.08
CA VAL A 229 2.72 2.79 -13.53
C VAL A 229 3.90 3.34 -12.73
N GLN A 230 3.97 3.00 -11.45
CA GLN A 230 5.04 3.46 -10.56
C GLN A 230 6.40 2.79 -10.82
N ARG A 231 6.43 1.80 -11.73
CA ARG A 231 7.62 1.01 -12.12
C ARG A 231 7.80 0.91 -13.63
N ASP A 232 7.23 1.82 -14.42
CA ASP A 232 7.16 1.67 -15.87
C ASP A 232 8.42 2.10 -16.62
N GLY A 233 9.33 2.80 -15.95
CA GLY A 233 10.59 3.28 -16.54
C GLY A 233 10.42 4.41 -17.55
N SER A 234 9.21 4.89 -17.81
CA SER A 234 8.95 6.04 -18.71
C SER A 234 9.40 7.37 -18.11
N ASP A 235 9.55 7.41 -16.81
CA ASP A 235 10.08 8.50 -16.01
C ASP A 235 11.33 7.96 -15.28
N PRO A 236 12.48 8.66 -15.27
CA PRO A 236 13.66 8.26 -14.50
C PRO A 236 13.37 8.00 -13.01
N MET A 237 12.25 8.52 -12.51
CA MET A 237 11.80 8.35 -11.13
C MET A 237 10.82 7.17 -10.96
N SER A 238 10.46 6.44 -12.02
CA SER A 238 9.57 5.26 -11.96
C SER A 238 10.31 3.96 -12.32
N THR A 239 11.48 3.76 -11.68
CA THR A 239 12.32 2.55 -11.84
C THR A 239 11.91 1.45 -10.87
N ASP A 240 12.43 0.23 -11.06
CA ASP A 240 12.29 -0.87 -10.12
C ASP A 240 13.25 -0.76 -8.91
N ASP A 241 14.24 0.14 -8.96
CA ASP A 241 15.24 0.30 -7.92
C ASP A 241 14.72 1.19 -6.78
N LEU A 242 15.18 0.93 -5.56
CA LEU A 242 15.02 1.81 -4.41
C LEU A 242 16.02 2.98 -4.52
N VAL A 243 15.54 4.21 -4.63
CA VAL A 243 16.38 5.40 -4.77
C VAL A 243 16.11 6.38 -3.64
N ILE A 244 17.15 6.66 -2.82
CA ILE A 244 17.10 7.59 -1.68
C ILE A 244 18.19 8.65 -1.88
N GLY A 245 17.99 9.84 -1.32
CA GLY A 245 18.93 10.96 -1.44
C GLY A 245 18.72 11.82 -2.67
N VAL A 246 17.63 11.63 -3.39
CA VAL A 246 17.16 12.48 -4.48
C VAL A 246 15.81 13.09 -4.12
N ARG A 247 15.34 14.08 -4.90
CA ARG A 247 14.02 14.68 -4.65
C ARG A 247 12.94 13.60 -4.58
N ALA A 248 12.05 13.70 -3.57
CA ALA A 248 10.96 12.78 -3.32
C ALA A 248 10.21 12.41 -4.61
N HIS A 249 10.15 11.12 -4.88
CA HIS A 249 9.43 10.57 -6.02
C HIS A 249 7.94 10.88 -5.93
N ARG A 250 7.36 11.23 -7.07
CA ARG A 250 5.91 11.38 -7.16
C ARG A 250 5.28 10.00 -7.31
N HIS A 251 4.43 9.62 -6.38
CA HIS A 251 3.68 8.36 -6.46
C HIS A 251 2.18 8.59 -6.24
N TRP A 252 1.37 7.59 -6.64
CA TRP A 252 -0.10 7.63 -6.55
C TRP A 252 -0.67 6.64 -5.54
N THR A 253 0.16 6.03 -4.71
CA THR A 253 -0.22 5.03 -3.70
C THR A 253 -1.30 5.52 -2.74
N LEU A 254 -1.30 6.81 -2.43
CA LEU A 254 -2.32 7.44 -1.59
C LEU A 254 -3.41 8.15 -2.43
N GLY A 255 -3.58 7.75 -3.70
CA GLY A 255 -4.59 8.30 -4.59
C GLY A 255 -4.23 9.68 -5.15
N ALA A 256 -5.12 10.22 -5.98
CA ALA A 256 -4.98 11.51 -6.64
C ALA A 256 -6.32 12.25 -6.66
N GLY A 257 -6.27 13.58 -6.82
CA GLY A 257 -7.45 14.44 -6.95
C GLY A 257 -8.43 14.27 -5.80
N SER A 258 -9.70 14.16 -6.12
CA SER A 258 -10.79 13.93 -5.17
C SER A 258 -10.76 12.55 -4.51
N MET A 259 -9.92 11.62 -5.02
CA MET A 259 -9.72 10.27 -4.50
C MET A 259 -8.47 10.13 -3.63
N ARG A 260 -7.84 11.23 -3.27
CA ARG A 260 -6.69 11.21 -2.37
C ARG A 260 -7.08 10.60 -1.02
N CYS A 261 -6.23 9.72 -0.49
CA CYS A 261 -6.41 9.15 0.84
C CYS A 261 -6.41 10.26 1.89
N GLN A 262 -7.51 10.40 2.63
CA GLN A 262 -7.61 11.40 3.70
C GLN A 262 -6.64 11.10 4.85
N GLY A 263 -6.37 9.81 5.13
CA GLY A 263 -5.41 9.34 6.12
C GLY A 263 -3.93 9.50 5.73
N GLY A 264 -3.61 10.15 4.60
CA GLY A 264 -2.24 10.22 4.09
C GLY A 264 -1.23 10.86 5.05
N HIS A 265 -1.66 11.79 5.91
CA HIS A 265 -0.82 12.34 6.98
C HIS A 265 -0.56 11.32 8.09
N ILE A 266 -1.59 10.58 8.50
CA ILE A 266 -1.48 9.51 9.51
C ILE A 266 -0.51 8.43 9.02
N VAL A 267 -0.70 7.95 7.78
CA VAL A 267 0.17 6.93 7.16
C VAL A 267 1.63 7.33 7.26
N ARG A 268 1.98 8.54 6.83
CA ARG A 268 3.37 9.02 6.85
C ARG A 268 3.93 9.17 8.25
N GLN A 269 3.17 9.71 9.19
CA GLN A 269 3.63 9.93 10.56
C GLN A 269 3.81 8.61 11.31
N VAL A 270 2.89 7.65 11.13
CA VAL A 270 2.98 6.34 11.78
C VAL A 270 4.11 5.49 11.20
N LEU A 271 4.27 5.47 9.86
CA LEU A 271 5.41 4.79 9.23
C LEU A 271 6.74 5.42 9.65
N ARG A 272 6.77 6.75 9.82
CA ARG A 272 7.96 7.44 10.33
C ARG A 272 8.32 6.95 11.72
N VAL A 273 7.34 6.88 12.64
CA VAL A 273 7.57 6.32 13.99
C VAL A 273 8.10 4.90 13.90
N LEU A 274 7.48 4.04 13.10
CA LEU A 274 7.94 2.65 12.95
C LEU A 274 9.40 2.59 12.49
N VAL A 275 9.78 3.31 11.44
CA VAL A 275 11.13 3.26 10.88
C VAL A 275 12.15 3.86 11.85
N GLU A 276 11.84 5.01 12.48
CA GLU A 276 12.72 5.63 13.49
C GLU A 276 13.00 4.66 14.65
N GLU A 277 11.94 4.12 15.26
CA GLU A 277 12.10 3.19 16.39
C GLU A 277 12.78 1.88 15.97
N TRP A 278 12.55 1.40 14.75
CA TRP A 278 13.20 0.20 14.22
C TRP A 278 14.70 0.39 14.05
N VAL A 279 15.15 1.43 13.35
CA VAL A 279 16.57 1.67 13.11
C VAL A 279 17.35 1.97 14.39
N ASP A 280 16.69 2.51 15.41
CA ASP A 280 17.30 2.79 16.69
C ASP A 280 17.44 1.57 17.61
N ARG A 281 16.46 0.65 17.59
CA ARG A 281 16.27 -0.39 18.62
C ARG A 281 16.50 -1.81 18.13
N ALA A 282 16.16 -2.09 16.85
CA ALA A 282 16.15 -3.47 16.40
C ALA A 282 17.56 -4.10 16.23
N GLY A 283 18.60 -3.27 16.21
CA GLY A 283 19.99 -3.75 16.00
C GLY A 283 20.19 -4.23 14.56
N HIS A 284 21.10 -5.18 14.37
CA HIS A 284 21.31 -5.84 13.08
C HIS A 284 20.33 -7.01 12.94
N ILE A 285 19.31 -6.82 12.13
CA ILE A 285 18.29 -7.84 11.84
C ILE A 285 18.36 -8.21 10.37
N GLU A 286 18.29 -9.50 10.10
CA GLU A 286 18.34 -10.10 8.77
C GLU A 286 17.17 -11.07 8.59
N LEU A 287 16.88 -11.42 7.34
CA LEU A 287 15.94 -12.51 7.05
C LEU A 287 16.39 -13.82 7.67
N ALA A 288 15.45 -14.57 8.22
CA ALA A 288 15.75 -15.93 8.71
C ALA A 288 16.34 -16.79 7.58
N PRO A 289 17.37 -17.64 7.89
CA PRO A 289 18.04 -18.45 6.88
C PRO A 289 17.06 -19.30 6.08
N GLY A 290 17.14 -19.20 4.75
CA GLY A 290 16.30 -19.97 3.82
C GLY A 290 14.89 -19.42 3.60
N PHE A 291 14.47 -18.39 4.33
CA PHE A 291 13.19 -17.73 4.07
C PHE A 291 13.24 -16.96 2.75
N ARG A 292 12.16 -17.05 1.99
CA ARG A 292 11.94 -16.30 0.74
C ARG A 292 10.61 -15.56 0.85
N PRO A 293 10.62 -14.23 0.88
CA PRO A 293 9.39 -13.43 0.97
C PRO A 293 8.46 -13.74 -0.20
N ALA A 294 7.21 -14.06 0.12
CA ALA A 294 6.16 -14.23 -0.87
C ALA A 294 4.94 -13.42 -0.46
N VAL A 295 4.30 -12.80 -1.43
CA VAL A 295 3.13 -11.96 -1.20
C VAL A 295 1.89 -12.84 -1.16
N ALA A 296 1.04 -12.61 -0.18
CA ALA A 296 -0.34 -13.08 -0.26
C ALA A 296 -1.08 -12.25 -1.31
N PHE A 297 -1.54 -12.92 -2.35
CA PHE A 297 -2.36 -12.33 -3.41
C PHE A 297 -3.75 -12.96 -3.35
N PRO A 298 -4.63 -12.50 -2.47
CA PRO A 298 -6.00 -13.02 -2.49
C PRO A 298 -6.68 -12.50 -3.74
N THR A 299 -7.27 -13.39 -4.49
CA THR A 299 -8.02 -13.13 -5.73
C THR A 299 -9.17 -12.11 -5.54
N THR A 300 -9.51 -11.78 -4.30
CA THR A 300 -10.65 -10.93 -3.94
C THR A 300 -10.29 -9.66 -3.17
N GLN A 301 -9.02 -9.46 -2.77
CA GLN A 301 -8.60 -8.27 -2.02
C GLN A 301 -7.63 -7.42 -2.82
N SER A 302 -7.86 -6.12 -2.77
CA SER A 302 -7.04 -5.13 -3.49
C SER A 302 -5.73 -4.77 -2.77
N VAL A 303 -5.39 -5.46 -1.67
CA VAL A 303 -4.22 -5.17 -0.82
C VAL A 303 -3.18 -6.27 -0.96
N LEU A 304 -1.93 -5.88 -1.22
CA LEU A 304 -0.77 -6.78 -1.20
C LEU A 304 -0.09 -6.71 0.18
N TRP A 305 0.21 -7.87 0.78
CA TRP A 305 0.97 -7.91 2.04
C TRP A 305 1.83 -9.15 2.14
N LEU A 306 2.81 -9.08 3.03
CA LEU A 306 3.59 -10.24 3.47
C LEU A 306 2.77 -10.96 4.55
N PRO A 307 2.44 -12.26 4.39
CA PRO A 307 1.71 -13.01 5.39
C PRO A 307 2.55 -13.29 6.64
N GLU A 308 3.86 -13.37 6.46
CA GLU A 308 4.87 -13.59 7.50
C GLU A 308 6.18 -12.90 7.11
N LEU A 309 6.99 -12.54 8.09
CA LEU A 309 8.33 -11.98 7.90
C LEU A 309 9.26 -12.47 9.02
N PRO A 310 9.74 -13.72 8.94
CA PRO A 310 10.69 -14.26 9.89
C PRO A 310 12.04 -13.54 9.80
N LEU A 311 12.45 -12.91 10.91
CA LEU A 311 13.69 -12.16 11.03
C LEU A 311 14.49 -12.66 12.22
N VAL A 312 15.81 -12.56 12.14
CA VAL A 312 16.74 -12.95 13.21
C VAL A 312 17.75 -11.83 13.48
N THR A 313 18.12 -11.66 14.74
CA THR A 313 19.22 -10.77 15.08
C THR A 313 20.55 -11.40 14.73
N ARG A 314 21.44 -10.65 14.10
CA ARG A 314 22.82 -11.04 13.87
C ARG A 314 23.63 -10.79 15.16
N ALA A 315 24.29 -11.84 15.64
CA ALA A 315 25.18 -11.75 16.79
C ALA A 315 26.43 -10.92 16.46
#